data_42a36f7aa278b4339b50339528d43fe4
#
_entry.id   42a36f7aa278b4339b50339528d43fe4
#
_cell.length_a   1.000
_cell.length_b   1.000
_cell.length_c   1.000
_cell.angle_alpha   90.00
_cell.angle_beta   90.00
_cell.angle_gamma   90.00
#
_symmetry.space_group_name_H-M   'P 1'
#
loop_
_entity.id
_entity.type
_entity.pdbx_description
1 polymer ?
#
loop_
_entity_poly.entity_id
_entity_poly.type
_entity_poly.pdbx_seq_one_letter_code
_entity_poly.pdbx_strand_id
1 'polypeptide(L)'
;IRDRAIRGYQGNENPFKKVAVSVKHLVGGGASVGGCNHASAELSERALRSYFLPPFKAAIEAGCMTIMPGHNDIAGVPVHASKWLLTDIIKQEYGFKGFFISDMGDVENLATSLHQIAENQKEAVCKSVNAGLDMHMYSADSARFVSPLVELVREKKVSSRRIDDAVRRILKIKFELGLFEKRYVSPEEDSYGSKENKALALEAAREAIVLLKNDRQILPLDRTKYKKILVTGPNADNQSILGDWSIFQPDDHVTTILEGIQAAASPEQSILYSNSGRIKAKKSDLSVNTTDPAIQKKLITEGGGISDYSIDDAVRKARQSDLAIVAIGGYGIRSEWGLRTYGESADRPSIDFYGRQLELVQAIHATGTPVVIVIVNGKPLNNEWITKNIPTIVDVWEPGMYGGQALAEILFGEVNPSGKLPITIPKHAGQIPMYYYQRPSRYWTGYGLGSSREDEKPAFCFGHGLSYTSYEYSGLKIDSVIPQTQDIEFTFTVKNTGNMAGKETALV
;
A
#
# COMPACT_ATOMS: atom_id res chain seq x y z
N ILE A 1 -14.13 -3.16 4.36
CA ILE A 1 -13.54 -2.24 3.36
C ILE A 1 -13.64 -2.83 1.95
N ARG A 2 -13.20 -4.07 1.70
CA ARG A 2 -13.23 -4.68 0.34
C ARG A 2 -14.63 -4.76 -0.24
N ASP A 3 -15.62 -5.19 0.52
CA ASP A 3 -17.04 -5.22 0.12
C ASP A 3 -17.51 -3.82 -0.34
N ARG A 4 -17.24 -2.78 0.45
CA ARG A 4 -17.60 -1.40 0.11
C ARG A 4 -16.91 -0.90 -1.16
N ALA A 5 -15.62 -1.22 -1.35
CA ALA A 5 -14.89 -0.86 -2.56
C ALA A 5 -15.48 -1.54 -3.80
N ILE A 6 -15.76 -2.86 -3.74
CA ILE A 6 -16.38 -3.60 -4.86
C ILE A 6 -17.72 -2.97 -5.23
N ARG A 7 -18.58 -2.73 -4.26
CA ARG A 7 -19.89 -2.08 -4.49
C ARG A 7 -19.75 -0.68 -5.03
N GLY A 8 -18.75 0.08 -4.57
CA GLY A 8 -18.48 1.43 -5.05
C GLY A 8 -18.07 1.45 -6.53
N TYR A 9 -17.11 0.61 -6.90
CA TYR A 9 -16.62 0.55 -8.29
C TYR A 9 -17.65 -0.09 -9.25
N GLN A 10 -18.30 -1.17 -8.84
CA GLN A 10 -19.26 -1.87 -9.71
C GLN A 10 -20.61 -1.16 -9.80
N GLY A 11 -20.93 -0.26 -8.84
CA GLY A 11 -22.24 0.38 -8.79
C GLY A 11 -23.38 -0.63 -8.59
N ASN A 12 -24.64 -0.20 -8.70
CA ASN A 12 -25.78 -1.07 -8.40
C ASN A 12 -26.72 -1.34 -9.56
N GLU A 13 -27.12 -0.35 -10.36
CA GLU A 13 -28.28 -0.57 -11.23
C GLU A 13 -28.01 -0.26 -12.72
N ASN A 14 -27.22 0.78 -13.02
CA ASN A 14 -26.98 1.14 -14.42
C ASN A 14 -25.78 0.39 -14.99
N PRO A 15 -25.97 -0.59 -15.92
CA PRO A 15 -24.87 -1.35 -16.52
C PRO A 15 -23.84 -0.48 -17.22
N PHE A 16 -24.26 0.66 -17.80
CA PHE A 16 -23.38 1.58 -18.52
C PHE A 16 -22.50 2.47 -17.63
N LYS A 17 -22.71 2.42 -16.31
CA LYS A 17 -21.89 3.12 -15.30
C LYS A 17 -21.10 2.17 -14.40
N LYS A 18 -21.01 0.89 -14.78
CA LYS A 18 -20.28 -0.15 -14.04
C LYS A 18 -18.90 -0.38 -14.64
N VAL A 19 -17.97 -0.77 -13.78
CA VAL A 19 -16.68 -1.36 -14.18
C VAL A 19 -16.54 -2.72 -13.51
N ALA A 20 -15.92 -3.68 -14.18
CA ALA A 20 -15.58 -4.95 -13.56
C ALA A 20 -14.44 -4.75 -12.57
N VAL A 21 -14.67 -5.09 -11.31
CA VAL A 21 -13.59 -5.13 -10.30
C VAL A 21 -12.81 -6.42 -10.45
N SER A 22 -11.49 -6.32 -10.51
CA SER A 22 -10.58 -7.45 -10.38
C SER A 22 -9.99 -7.49 -8.98
N VAL A 23 -10.38 -8.49 -8.20
CA VAL A 23 -9.82 -8.69 -6.85
C VAL A 23 -8.47 -9.38 -6.96
N LYS A 24 -7.41 -8.78 -6.41
CA LYS A 24 -6.05 -9.28 -6.60
C LYS A 24 -5.16 -9.08 -5.37
N HIS A 25 -4.09 -9.84 -5.26
CA HIS A 25 -3.78 -11.03 -6.03
C HIS A 25 -4.13 -12.25 -5.19
N LEU A 26 -4.86 -13.22 -5.77
CA LEU A 26 -5.19 -14.48 -5.11
C LEU A 26 -3.96 -15.38 -5.21
N VAL A 27 -3.30 -15.78 -4.16
CA VAL A 27 -3.37 -15.49 -2.73
C VAL A 27 -1.98 -15.71 -2.10
N GLY A 28 -1.75 -15.10 -0.95
CA GLY A 28 -0.54 -15.42 -0.15
C GLY A 28 0.71 -14.62 -0.48
N GLY A 29 0.70 -13.73 -1.48
CA GLY A 29 1.85 -12.92 -1.86
C GLY A 29 2.43 -12.05 -0.74
N GLY A 30 1.63 -11.69 0.27
CA GLY A 30 2.11 -11.00 1.47
C GLY A 30 2.82 -11.88 2.50
N ALA A 31 2.91 -13.19 2.26
CA ALA A 31 3.60 -14.15 3.13
C ALA A 31 4.73 -14.88 2.39
N SER A 32 5.22 -14.32 1.31
CA SER A 32 6.31 -14.89 0.52
C SER A 32 7.62 -14.93 1.31
N VAL A 33 8.43 -15.95 1.02
CA VAL A 33 9.74 -16.13 1.65
C VAL A 33 10.62 -14.91 1.44
N GLY A 34 11.17 -14.40 2.53
CA GLY A 34 12.02 -13.21 2.52
C GLY A 34 11.29 -11.91 2.16
N GLY A 35 9.95 -11.91 2.06
CA GLY A 35 9.17 -10.77 1.59
C GLY A 35 9.40 -10.44 0.12
N CYS A 36 10.01 -11.35 -0.63
CA CYS A 36 10.33 -11.13 -2.04
C CYS A 36 9.10 -11.33 -2.92
N ASN A 37 8.91 -10.43 -3.87
CA ASN A 37 7.87 -10.57 -4.87
C ASN A 37 8.11 -11.86 -5.69
N HIS A 38 7.06 -12.54 -6.11
CA HIS A 38 7.08 -13.82 -6.83
C HIS A 38 7.63 -15.04 -6.04
N ALA A 39 8.21 -14.86 -4.85
CA ALA A 39 8.71 -15.97 -4.07
C ALA A 39 7.58 -16.87 -3.54
N SER A 40 7.95 -18.12 -3.21
CA SER A 40 7.03 -19.10 -2.62
C SER A 40 6.42 -18.61 -1.31
N ALA A 41 5.15 -18.93 -1.08
CA ALA A 41 4.48 -18.74 0.20
C ALA A 41 4.23 -20.09 0.88
N GLU A 42 5.00 -20.39 1.92
CA GLU A 42 4.92 -21.64 2.67
C GLU A 42 3.74 -21.59 3.65
N LEU A 43 2.53 -21.72 3.13
CA LEU A 43 1.29 -21.62 3.88
C LEU A 43 0.57 -22.95 3.99
N SER A 44 0.23 -23.36 5.20
CA SER A 44 -0.68 -24.50 5.40
C SER A 44 -2.11 -24.14 4.94
N GLU A 45 -2.90 -25.13 4.56
CA GLU A 45 -4.33 -24.94 4.22
C GLU A 45 -5.09 -24.25 5.35
N ARG A 46 -4.79 -24.58 6.62
CA ARG A 46 -5.38 -23.89 7.77
C ARG A 46 -5.06 -22.40 7.80
N ALA A 47 -3.81 -22.03 7.53
CA ALA A 47 -3.43 -20.61 7.47
C ALA A 47 -4.11 -19.89 6.32
N LEU A 48 -4.15 -20.51 5.13
CA LEU A 48 -4.87 -19.98 3.97
C LEU A 48 -6.35 -19.73 4.29
N ARG A 49 -7.05 -20.72 4.84
CA ARG A 49 -8.48 -20.62 5.14
C ARG A 49 -8.79 -19.67 6.29
N SER A 50 -7.87 -19.55 7.28
CA SER A 50 -8.10 -18.68 8.43
C SER A 50 -7.76 -17.21 8.16
N TYR A 51 -6.77 -16.92 7.32
CA TYR A 51 -6.20 -15.57 7.24
C TYR A 51 -6.20 -14.97 5.83
N PHE A 52 -5.96 -15.78 4.80
CA PHE A 52 -5.71 -15.26 3.45
C PHE A 52 -6.92 -15.38 2.51
N LEU A 53 -7.73 -16.42 2.65
CA LEU A 53 -8.92 -16.63 1.82
C LEU A 53 -10.18 -15.85 2.26
N PRO A 54 -10.41 -15.52 3.55
CA PRO A 54 -11.62 -14.83 3.96
C PRO A 54 -11.89 -13.51 3.21
N PRO A 55 -10.87 -12.66 2.92
CA PRO A 55 -11.09 -11.47 2.12
C PRO A 55 -11.57 -11.73 0.69
N PHE A 56 -11.18 -12.87 0.08
CA PHE A 56 -11.65 -13.27 -1.25
C PHE A 56 -13.07 -13.83 -1.18
N LYS A 57 -13.40 -14.59 -0.14
CA LYS A 57 -14.77 -15.04 0.11
C LYS A 57 -15.71 -13.85 0.23
N ALA A 58 -15.39 -12.88 1.08
CA ALA A 58 -16.18 -11.66 1.21
C ALA A 58 -16.31 -10.87 -0.09
N ALA A 59 -15.26 -10.85 -0.92
CA ALA A 59 -15.31 -10.22 -2.24
C ALA A 59 -16.25 -10.94 -3.20
N ILE A 60 -16.27 -12.27 -3.18
CA ILE A 60 -17.19 -13.09 -3.98
C ILE A 60 -18.63 -12.86 -3.53
N GLU A 61 -18.88 -12.84 -2.23
CA GLU A 61 -20.19 -12.53 -1.64
C GLU A 61 -20.67 -11.11 -1.98
N ALA A 62 -19.73 -10.17 -2.11
CA ALA A 62 -20.02 -8.81 -2.61
C ALA A 62 -20.24 -8.74 -4.12
N GLY A 63 -20.07 -9.85 -4.85
CA GLY A 63 -20.33 -9.94 -6.28
C GLY A 63 -19.18 -9.47 -7.17
N CYS A 64 -17.92 -9.62 -6.76
CA CYS A 64 -16.78 -9.28 -7.63
C CYS A 64 -16.85 -10.04 -8.96
N MET A 65 -16.58 -9.32 -10.05
CA MET A 65 -16.72 -9.85 -11.39
C MET A 65 -15.50 -10.63 -11.87
N THR A 66 -14.29 -10.26 -11.44
CA THR A 66 -13.06 -10.93 -11.81
C THR A 66 -12.13 -11.12 -10.62
N ILE A 67 -11.26 -12.13 -10.71
CA ILE A 67 -10.18 -12.37 -9.76
C ILE A 67 -8.90 -12.62 -10.55
N MET A 68 -7.79 -12.03 -10.09
CA MET A 68 -6.47 -12.24 -10.65
C MET A 68 -5.65 -13.10 -9.68
N PRO A 69 -5.14 -14.27 -10.10
CA PRO A 69 -4.21 -15.06 -9.31
C PRO A 69 -2.88 -14.34 -9.08
N GLY A 70 -2.16 -14.70 -8.03
CA GLY A 70 -0.86 -14.11 -7.71
C GLY A 70 0.30 -14.77 -8.43
N HIS A 71 1.40 -14.05 -8.55
CA HIS A 71 2.64 -14.50 -9.18
C HIS A 71 3.32 -15.67 -8.44
N ASN A 72 3.06 -15.79 -7.14
CA ASN A 72 3.72 -16.76 -6.26
C ASN A 72 3.15 -18.18 -6.42
N ASP A 73 3.84 -19.12 -5.84
CA ASP A 73 3.30 -20.44 -5.54
C ASP A 73 2.86 -20.53 -4.07
N ILE A 74 2.05 -21.54 -3.76
CA ILE A 74 1.70 -21.97 -2.42
C ILE A 74 2.26 -23.34 -2.18
N ALA A 75 3.22 -23.47 -1.28
CA ALA A 75 3.87 -24.74 -0.96
C ALA A 75 4.34 -25.48 -2.21
N GLY A 76 4.99 -24.78 -3.14
CA GLY A 76 5.54 -25.31 -4.39
C GLY A 76 4.55 -25.47 -5.53
N VAL A 77 3.27 -25.12 -5.37
CA VAL A 77 2.28 -25.16 -6.45
C VAL A 77 1.94 -23.74 -6.91
N PRO A 78 2.36 -23.31 -8.13
CA PRO A 78 2.02 -22.01 -8.67
C PRO A 78 0.51 -21.78 -8.69
N VAL A 79 0.07 -20.62 -8.23
CA VAL A 79 -1.36 -20.32 -8.10
C VAL A 79 -2.08 -20.44 -9.44
N HIS A 80 -1.44 -20.02 -10.54
CA HIS A 80 -1.98 -20.13 -11.90
C HIS A 80 -2.16 -21.58 -12.41
N ALA A 81 -1.54 -22.56 -11.75
CA ALA A 81 -1.68 -23.99 -12.07
C ALA A 81 -2.40 -24.79 -10.97
N SER A 82 -2.87 -24.14 -9.92
CA SER A 82 -3.52 -24.79 -8.79
C SER A 82 -5.02 -25.03 -9.02
N LYS A 83 -5.38 -26.22 -9.54
CA LYS A 83 -6.79 -26.61 -9.70
C LYS A 83 -7.54 -26.60 -8.36
N TRP A 84 -6.89 -27.10 -7.31
CA TRP A 84 -7.44 -27.09 -5.95
C TRP A 84 -7.88 -25.68 -5.52
N LEU A 85 -7.03 -24.68 -5.74
CA LEU A 85 -7.35 -23.32 -5.34
C LEU A 85 -8.37 -22.67 -6.28
N LEU A 86 -8.08 -22.64 -7.60
CA LEU A 86 -8.91 -21.89 -8.55
C LEU A 86 -10.28 -22.55 -8.76
N THR A 87 -10.30 -23.87 -8.93
CA THR A 87 -11.54 -24.57 -9.23
C THR A 87 -12.24 -25.06 -7.98
N ASP A 88 -11.57 -25.86 -7.15
CA ASP A 88 -12.27 -26.58 -6.09
C ASP A 88 -12.67 -25.63 -4.95
N ILE A 89 -11.78 -24.72 -4.50
CA ILE A 89 -12.13 -23.74 -3.47
C ILE A 89 -12.91 -22.55 -4.06
N ILE A 90 -12.31 -21.80 -5.00
CA ILE A 90 -12.89 -20.50 -5.38
C ILE A 90 -14.14 -20.66 -6.24
N LYS A 91 -14.08 -21.47 -7.33
CA LYS A 91 -15.26 -21.64 -8.20
C LYS A 91 -16.35 -22.51 -7.57
N GLN A 92 -15.99 -23.61 -6.90
CA GLN A 92 -16.97 -24.57 -6.39
C GLN A 92 -17.40 -24.28 -4.95
N GLU A 93 -16.48 -24.29 -4.00
CA GLU A 93 -16.80 -24.11 -2.58
C GLU A 93 -17.32 -22.70 -2.29
N TYR A 94 -16.65 -21.63 -2.79
CA TYR A 94 -17.08 -20.24 -2.59
C TYR A 94 -18.10 -19.75 -3.63
N GLY A 95 -18.37 -20.56 -4.66
CA GLY A 95 -19.40 -20.27 -5.65
C GLY A 95 -19.10 -19.11 -6.58
N PHE A 96 -17.84 -18.81 -6.87
CA PHE A 96 -17.45 -17.70 -7.75
C PHE A 96 -18.03 -17.82 -9.16
N LYS A 97 -18.83 -16.84 -9.56
CA LYS A 97 -19.54 -16.81 -10.85
C LYS A 97 -18.86 -15.96 -11.93
N GLY A 98 -17.85 -15.18 -11.55
CA GLY A 98 -17.03 -14.41 -12.49
C GLY A 98 -15.98 -15.26 -13.19
N PHE A 99 -14.94 -14.63 -13.72
CA PHE A 99 -13.85 -15.30 -14.39
C PHE A 99 -12.48 -14.95 -13.78
N PHE A 100 -11.52 -15.87 -13.94
CA PHE A 100 -10.12 -15.61 -13.64
C PHE A 100 -9.42 -15.01 -14.85
N ILE A 101 -8.69 -13.91 -14.60
CA ILE A 101 -7.72 -13.36 -15.56
C ILE A 101 -6.31 -13.54 -14.98
N SER A 102 -5.37 -14.06 -15.77
CA SER A 102 -3.98 -14.18 -15.30
C SER A 102 -3.37 -12.82 -15.01
N ASP A 103 -2.33 -12.78 -14.20
CA ASP A 103 -1.41 -11.66 -14.21
C ASP A 103 -0.49 -11.77 -15.45
N MET A 104 0.20 -10.67 -15.76
CA MET A 104 0.98 -10.55 -17.00
C MET A 104 2.17 -11.49 -17.01
N GLY A 105 2.22 -12.38 -18.01
CA GLY A 105 3.31 -13.32 -18.20
C GLY A 105 3.28 -14.56 -17.30
N ASP A 106 2.30 -14.73 -16.41
CA ASP A 106 2.33 -15.81 -15.42
C ASP A 106 2.00 -17.19 -15.97
N VAL A 107 1.30 -17.27 -17.10
CA VAL A 107 1.17 -18.55 -17.80
C VAL A 107 2.51 -18.96 -18.37
N GLU A 108 3.26 -18.04 -18.96
CA GLU A 108 4.62 -18.26 -19.47
C GLU A 108 5.59 -18.62 -18.35
N ASN A 109 5.45 -18.01 -17.20
CA ASN A 109 6.29 -18.24 -16.02
C ASN A 109 6.19 -19.68 -15.49
N LEU A 110 5.15 -20.44 -15.81
CA LEU A 110 5.09 -21.85 -15.47
C LEU A 110 6.17 -22.69 -16.18
N ALA A 111 6.66 -22.22 -17.35
CA ALA A 111 7.70 -22.88 -18.13
C ALA A 111 9.07 -22.21 -18.02
N THR A 112 9.17 -21.04 -17.36
CA THR A 112 10.44 -20.29 -17.20
C THR A 112 11.13 -20.64 -15.89
N SER A 113 12.25 -19.96 -15.63
CA SER A 113 13.04 -20.10 -14.41
C SER A 113 12.29 -19.75 -13.12
N LEU A 114 11.14 -19.09 -13.22
CA LEU A 114 10.38 -18.73 -12.02
C LEU A 114 9.75 -19.96 -11.36
N HIS A 115 9.04 -20.79 -12.13
CA HIS A 115 8.33 -21.95 -11.57
C HIS A 115 8.80 -23.31 -12.08
N GLN A 116 9.20 -23.43 -13.34
CA GLN A 116 9.74 -24.65 -13.96
C GLN A 116 8.88 -25.90 -13.79
N ILE A 117 7.55 -25.75 -13.79
CA ILE A 117 6.62 -26.88 -13.70
C ILE A 117 6.07 -27.34 -15.04
N ALA A 118 6.40 -26.65 -16.12
CA ALA A 118 6.05 -26.99 -17.49
C ALA A 118 7.31 -27.02 -18.37
N GLU A 119 7.40 -27.98 -19.28
CA GLU A 119 8.54 -28.11 -20.19
C GLU A 119 8.56 -27.04 -21.28
N ASN A 120 7.37 -26.54 -21.63
CA ASN A 120 7.19 -25.55 -22.70
C ASN A 120 5.88 -24.78 -22.55
N GLN A 121 5.70 -23.74 -23.39
CA GLN A 121 4.52 -22.88 -23.38
C GLN A 121 3.20 -23.67 -23.55
N LYS A 122 3.17 -24.71 -24.39
CA LYS A 122 1.96 -25.50 -24.61
C LYS A 122 1.53 -26.24 -23.34
N GLU A 123 2.48 -26.80 -22.62
CA GLU A 123 2.19 -27.47 -21.35
C GLU A 123 1.77 -26.45 -20.28
N ALA A 124 2.40 -25.26 -20.25
CA ALA A 124 2.01 -24.17 -19.36
C ALA A 124 0.55 -23.75 -19.57
N VAL A 125 0.13 -23.57 -20.84
CA VAL A 125 -1.27 -23.30 -21.19
C VAL A 125 -2.18 -24.46 -20.77
N CYS A 126 -1.76 -25.72 -20.98
CA CYS A 126 -2.54 -26.90 -20.57
C CYS A 126 -2.80 -26.88 -19.05
N LYS A 127 -1.75 -26.67 -18.24
CA LYS A 127 -1.84 -26.67 -16.78
C LYS A 127 -2.74 -25.54 -16.28
N SER A 128 -2.54 -24.32 -16.76
CA SER A 128 -3.30 -23.15 -16.30
C SER A 128 -4.77 -23.20 -16.67
N VAL A 129 -5.11 -23.58 -17.92
CA VAL A 129 -6.50 -23.67 -18.36
C VAL A 129 -7.24 -24.79 -17.63
N ASN A 130 -6.61 -25.96 -17.44
CA ASN A 130 -7.21 -27.07 -16.70
C ASN A 130 -7.31 -26.77 -15.19
N ALA A 131 -6.46 -25.91 -14.64
CA ALA A 131 -6.59 -25.45 -13.27
C ALA A 131 -7.83 -24.54 -13.06
N GLY A 132 -8.32 -23.92 -14.12
CA GLY A 132 -9.52 -23.09 -14.05
C GLY A 132 -9.33 -21.64 -14.52
N LEU A 133 -8.17 -21.28 -15.04
CA LEU A 133 -7.91 -19.95 -15.63
C LEU A 133 -8.82 -19.76 -16.86
N ASP A 134 -9.48 -18.60 -16.96
CA ASP A 134 -10.47 -18.32 -17.99
C ASP A 134 -9.96 -17.34 -19.06
N MET A 135 -9.12 -16.40 -18.68
CA MET A 135 -8.56 -15.38 -19.55
C MET A 135 -7.06 -15.20 -19.29
N HIS A 136 -6.29 -15.07 -20.36
CA HIS A 136 -4.87 -14.81 -20.32
C HIS A 136 -4.57 -13.34 -20.56
N MET A 137 -3.70 -12.76 -19.75
CA MET A 137 -3.21 -11.39 -19.91
C MET A 137 -1.76 -11.41 -20.41
N TYR A 138 -1.57 -10.96 -21.66
CA TYR A 138 -0.24 -10.84 -22.27
C TYR A 138 -0.22 -9.65 -23.24
N SER A 139 0.88 -8.93 -23.26
CA SER A 139 0.94 -7.64 -23.94
C SER A 139 1.40 -7.71 -25.41
N ALA A 140 2.08 -8.78 -25.84
CA ALA A 140 2.83 -8.75 -27.09
C ALA A 140 2.31 -9.70 -28.18
N ASP A 141 1.93 -10.93 -27.85
CA ASP A 141 1.56 -11.96 -28.84
C ASP A 141 0.52 -12.95 -28.31
N SER A 142 -0.73 -12.71 -28.63
CA SER A 142 -1.84 -13.59 -28.26
C SER A 142 -1.73 -14.99 -28.88
N ALA A 143 -1.00 -15.15 -29.99
CA ALA A 143 -0.81 -16.46 -30.64
C ALA A 143 -0.06 -17.45 -29.75
N ARG A 144 0.79 -16.99 -28.85
CA ARG A 144 1.51 -17.82 -27.87
C ARG A 144 0.59 -18.53 -26.87
N PHE A 145 -0.64 -18.04 -26.70
CA PHE A 145 -1.66 -18.70 -25.89
C PHE A 145 -2.72 -19.39 -26.74
N VAL A 146 -3.22 -18.71 -27.77
CA VAL A 146 -4.36 -19.20 -28.58
C VAL A 146 -3.97 -20.42 -29.41
N SER A 147 -2.82 -20.41 -30.11
CA SER A 147 -2.41 -21.51 -30.96
C SER A 147 -2.19 -22.80 -30.17
N PRO A 148 -1.42 -22.81 -29.08
CA PRO A 148 -1.31 -23.99 -28.21
C PRO A 148 -2.65 -24.47 -27.66
N LEU A 149 -3.55 -23.55 -27.27
CA LEU A 149 -4.85 -23.92 -26.72
C LEU A 149 -5.73 -24.63 -27.74
N VAL A 150 -5.75 -24.18 -29.02
CA VAL A 150 -6.47 -24.83 -30.11
C VAL A 150 -5.94 -26.23 -30.33
N GLU A 151 -4.62 -26.43 -30.35
CA GLU A 151 -4.01 -27.75 -30.46
C GLU A 151 -4.38 -28.67 -29.28
N LEU A 152 -4.31 -28.18 -28.05
CA LEU A 152 -4.65 -28.90 -26.84
C LEU A 152 -6.11 -29.39 -26.84
N VAL A 153 -7.03 -28.58 -27.40
CA VAL A 153 -8.43 -29.01 -27.58
C VAL A 153 -8.54 -30.11 -28.64
N ARG A 154 -7.83 -30.01 -29.78
CA ARG A 154 -7.78 -31.04 -30.81
C ARG A 154 -7.19 -32.33 -30.28
N GLU A 155 -6.18 -32.26 -29.45
CA GLU A 155 -5.54 -33.40 -28.77
C GLU A 155 -6.37 -33.95 -27.58
N LYS A 156 -7.50 -33.32 -27.25
CA LYS A 156 -8.36 -33.70 -26.11
C LYS A 156 -7.68 -33.54 -24.73
N LYS A 157 -6.57 -32.78 -24.65
CA LYS A 157 -5.89 -32.46 -23.40
C LYS A 157 -6.59 -31.32 -22.62
N VAL A 158 -7.33 -30.49 -23.33
CA VAL A 158 -8.28 -29.51 -22.78
C VAL A 158 -9.65 -29.82 -23.36
N SER A 159 -10.66 -29.97 -22.52
CA SER A 159 -12.01 -30.29 -22.98
C SER A 159 -12.72 -29.06 -23.56
N SER A 160 -13.55 -29.25 -24.59
CA SER A 160 -14.42 -28.21 -25.14
C SER A 160 -15.32 -27.61 -24.05
N ARG A 161 -15.81 -28.45 -23.12
CA ARG A 161 -16.61 -27.98 -21.96
C ARG A 161 -15.86 -26.97 -21.11
N ARG A 162 -14.52 -27.10 -20.93
CA ARG A 162 -13.71 -26.15 -20.19
C ARG A 162 -13.62 -24.81 -20.92
N ILE A 163 -13.50 -24.85 -22.25
CA ILE A 163 -13.51 -23.67 -23.11
C ILE A 163 -14.87 -22.97 -23.03
N ASP A 164 -15.96 -23.72 -23.17
CA ASP A 164 -17.33 -23.22 -23.10
C ASP A 164 -17.60 -22.53 -21.73
N ASP A 165 -17.08 -23.12 -20.64
CA ASP A 165 -17.19 -22.49 -19.30
C ASP A 165 -16.46 -21.15 -19.25
N ALA A 166 -15.23 -21.06 -19.75
CA ALA A 166 -14.45 -19.82 -19.77
C ALA A 166 -15.15 -18.72 -20.62
N VAL A 167 -15.54 -19.09 -21.84
CA VAL A 167 -16.22 -18.17 -22.76
C VAL A 167 -17.54 -17.68 -22.17
N ARG A 168 -18.33 -18.56 -21.57
CA ARG A 168 -19.61 -18.18 -20.93
C ARG A 168 -19.39 -17.20 -19.80
N ARG A 169 -18.39 -17.40 -18.94
CA ARG A 169 -18.05 -16.50 -17.82
C ARG A 169 -17.66 -15.11 -18.32
N ILE A 170 -16.79 -15.06 -19.32
CA ILE A 170 -16.33 -13.79 -19.92
C ILE A 170 -17.47 -13.06 -20.60
N LEU A 171 -18.26 -13.76 -21.45
CA LEU A 171 -19.38 -13.15 -22.15
C LEU A 171 -20.46 -12.65 -21.19
N LYS A 172 -20.76 -13.42 -20.13
CA LYS A 172 -21.71 -13.01 -19.09
C LYS A 172 -21.35 -11.63 -18.53
N ILE A 173 -20.09 -11.41 -18.13
CA ILE A 173 -19.64 -10.13 -17.61
C ILE A 173 -19.74 -9.01 -18.65
N LYS A 174 -19.38 -9.31 -19.91
CA LYS A 174 -19.54 -8.32 -21.00
C LYS A 174 -21.00 -7.89 -21.19
N PHE A 175 -21.95 -8.82 -21.09
CA PHE A 175 -23.38 -8.51 -21.14
C PHE A 175 -23.83 -7.70 -19.92
N GLU A 176 -23.39 -8.10 -18.72
CA GLU A 176 -23.72 -7.38 -17.46
C GLU A 176 -23.19 -5.94 -17.43
N LEU A 177 -22.12 -5.65 -18.19
CA LEU A 177 -21.55 -4.31 -18.36
C LEU A 177 -22.13 -3.54 -19.54
N GLY A 178 -23.08 -4.12 -20.30
CA GLY A 178 -23.68 -3.48 -21.47
C GLY A 178 -22.70 -3.19 -22.62
N LEU A 179 -21.58 -3.95 -22.72
CA LEU A 179 -20.52 -3.66 -23.69
C LEU A 179 -20.92 -3.96 -25.15
N PHE A 180 -22.01 -4.67 -25.36
CA PHE A 180 -22.56 -4.93 -26.71
C PHE A 180 -23.47 -3.80 -27.18
N GLU A 181 -24.13 -3.11 -26.25
CA GLU A 181 -25.02 -1.99 -26.50
C GLU A 181 -24.27 -0.65 -26.52
N LYS A 182 -23.40 -0.42 -25.53
CA LYS A 182 -22.64 0.83 -25.38
C LYS A 182 -21.18 0.53 -25.03
N ARG A 183 -20.30 0.56 -26.03
CA ARG A 183 -18.87 0.25 -25.88
C ARG A 183 -18.01 1.44 -25.43
N TYR A 184 -18.46 2.65 -25.69
CA TYR A 184 -17.71 3.88 -25.47
C TYR A 184 -18.44 4.79 -24.50
N VAL A 185 -17.68 5.43 -23.63
CA VAL A 185 -18.16 6.51 -22.77
C VAL A 185 -18.20 7.80 -23.61
N SER A 186 -19.26 8.60 -23.48
CA SER A 186 -19.30 9.89 -24.15
C SER A 186 -18.43 10.92 -23.39
N PRO A 187 -17.82 11.90 -24.08
CA PRO A 187 -17.02 12.93 -23.42
C PRO A 187 -17.77 13.70 -22.32
N GLU A 188 -19.07 13.86 -22.47
CA GLU A 188 -19.95 14.57 -21.53
C GLU A 188 -20.14 13.76 -20.20
N GLU A 189 -19.84 12.47 -20.22
CA GLU A 189 -19.91 11.60 -19.02
C GLU A 189 -18.57 11.53 -18.30
N ASP A 190 -17.51 12.17 -18.81
CA ASP A 190 -16.20 12.20 -18.18
C ASP A 190 -16.24 13.09 -16.94
N SER A 191 -16.07 12.47 -15.78
CA SER A 191 -15.97 13.15 -14.48
C SER A 191 -14.54 13.19 -13.93
N TYR A 192 -13.54 12.80 -14.75
CA TYR A 192 -12.14 12.80 -14.32
C TYR A 192 -11.70 14.21 -13.89
N GLY A 193 -11.13 14.29 -12.68
CA GLY A 193 -10.67 15.57 -12.14
C GLY A 193 -11.77 16.58 -11.83
N SER A 194 -13.03 16.15 -11.72
CA SER A 194 -14.12 17.03 -11.29
C SER A 194 -13.85 17.63 -9.90
N LYS A 195 -14.51 18.75 -9.58
CA LYS A 195 -14.38 19.42 -8.28
C LYS A 195 -14.74 18.46 -7.12
N GLU A 196 -15.77 17.66 -7.30
CA GLU A 196 -16.25 16.69 -6.32
C GLU A 196 -15.22 15.58 -6.10
N ASN A 197 -14.65 15.04 -7.18
CA ASN A 197 -13.62 13.99 -7.09
C ASN A 197 -12.32 14.51 -6.44
N LYS A 198 -11.96 15.77 -6.74
CA LYS A 198 -10.82 16.44 -6.08
C LYS A 198 -11.06 16.63 -4.58
N ALA A 199 -12.26 17.04 -4.19
CA ALA A 199 -12.62 17.20 -2.78
C ALA A 199 -12.60 15.86 -2.05
N LEU A 200 -13.11 14.79 -2.67
CA LEU A 200 -13.08 13.43 -2.11
C LEU A 200 -11.65 12.90 -1.96
N ALA A 201 -10.78 13.15 -2.93
CA ALA A 201 -9.37 12.76 -2.86
C ALA A 201 -8.64 13.47 -1.71
N LEU A 202 -8.92 14.76 -1.48
CA LEU A 202 -8.37 15.51 -0.33
C LEU A 202 -8.90 14.95 1.00
N GLU A 203 -10.18 14.65 1.10
CA GLU A 203 -10.75 14.04 2.32
C GLU A 203 -10.12 12.68 2.61
N ALA A 204 -9.98 11.82 1.59
CA ALA A 204 -9.29 10.54 1.74
C ALA A 204 -7.85 10.69 2.22
N ALA A 205 -7.11 11.69 1.71
CA ALA A 205 -5.76 11.99 2.17
C ALA A 205 -5.74 12.41 3.66
N ARG A 206 -6.67 13.26 4.09
CA ARG A 206 -6.80 13.68 5.50
C ARG A 206 -7.05 12.51 6.44
N GLU A 207 -7.90 11.57 6.04
CA GLU A 207 -8.24 10.40 6.86
C GLU A 207 -7.18 9.30 6.86
N ALA A 208 -6.31 9.26 5.84
CA ALA A 208 -5.24 8.28 5.75
C ALA A 208 -4.02 8.63 6.60
N ILE A 209 -3.78 9.90 6.89
CA ILE A 209 -2.61 10.37 7.63
C ILE A 209 -2.71 9.94 9.10
N VAL A 210 -1.63 9.34 9.61
CA VAL A 210 -1.54 8.79 10.96
C VAL A 210 -0.56 9.59 11.81
N LEU A 211 -1.01 10.15 12.93
CA LEU A 211 -0.15 10.71 13.94
C LEU A 211 0.40 9.59 14.82
N LEU A 212 1.67 9.19 14.59
CA LEU A 212 2.29 8.08 15.30
C LEU A 212 2.78 8.45 16.68
N LYS A 213 3.31 9.68 16.85
CA LYS A 213 3.93 10.13 18.08
C LYS A 213 3.80 11.64 18.24
N ASN A 214 3.51 12.13 19.46
CA ASN A 214 3.42 13.55 19.79
C ASN A 214 3.70 13.81 21.28
N ASP A 215 4.81 13.25 21.81
CA ASP A 215 5.12 13.20 23.25
C ASP A 215 5.25 14.56 23.89
N ARG A 216 5.70 15.58 23.13
CA ARG A 216 5.88 16.96 23.63
C ARG A 216 4.74 17.88 23.21
N GLN A 217 3.67 17.34 22.65
CA GLN A 217 2.52 18.12 22.16
C GLN A 217 2.96 19.27 21.23
N ILE A 218 3.90 18.98 20.32
CA ILE A 218 4.35 19.96 19.31
C ILE A 218 3.22 20.23 18.32
N LEU A 219 2.45 19.19 17.97
CA LEU A 219 1.29 19.30 17.11
C LEU A 219 0.00 19.42 17.94
N PRO A 220 -0.99 20.21 17.50
CA PRO A 220 -0.93 21.10 16.34
C PRO A 220 0.07 22.26 16.54
N LEU A 221 0.65 22.75 15.44
CA LEU A 221 1.65 23.82 15.47
C LEU A 221 1.04 25.12 15.93
N ASP A 222 1.59 25.68 17.00
CA ASP A 222 1.29 27.06 17.45
C ASP A 222 1.97 28.05 16.49
N ARG A 223 1.17 28.74 15.67
CA ARG A 223 1.64 29.76 14.72
C ARG A 223 2.32 30.95 15.37
N THR A 224 2.05 31.22 16.66
CA THR A 224 2.67 32.33 17.41
C THR A 224 4.06 31.95 17.92
N LYS A 225 4.27 30.69 18.21
CA LYS A 225 5.53 30.12 18.71
C LYS A 225 6.52 29.79 17.59
N TYR A 226 6.04 29.13 16.53
CA TYR A 226 6.88 28.65 15.43
C TYR A 226 6.79 29.58 14.23
N LYS A 227 7.58 30.67 14.27
CA LYS A 227 7.58 31.68 13.21
C LYS A 227 8.52 31.36 12.06
N LYS A 228 9.60 30.65 12.35
CA LYS A 228 10.58 30.26 11.36
C LYS A 228 10.68 28.73 11.30
N ILE A 229 10.20 28.14 10.23
CA ILE A 229 10.09 26.69 10.07
C ILE A 229 11.00 26.23 8.93
N LEU A 230 11.91 25.32 9.22
CA LEU A 230 12.65 24.59 8.18
C LEU A 230 11.81 23.44 7.65
N VAL A 231 11.67 23.33 6.34
CA VAL A 231 11.17 22.12 5.65
C VAL A 231 12.32 21.53 4.85
N THR A 232 12.59 20.25 5.03
CA THR A 232 13.71 19.56 4.41
C THR A 232 13.46 18.05 4.32
N GLY A 233 14.40 17.32 3.73
CA GLY A 233 14.32 15.87 3.53
C GLY A 233 14.01 15.50 2.08
N PRO A 234 14.34 14.27 1.67
CA PRO A 234 14.22 13.84 0.27
C PRO A 234 12.79 13.85 -0.25
N ASN A 235 11.79 13.72 0.62
CA ASN A 235 10.38 13.69 0.26
C ASN A 235 9.66 15.05 0.46
N ALA A 236 10.41 16.11 0.83
CA ALA A 236 9.79 17.40 1.11
C ALA A 236 9.15 18.07 -0.12
N ASP A 237 9.81 17.95 -1.27
CA ASP A 237 9.41 18.65 -2.50
C ASP A 237 9.58 17.75 -3.74
N ASN A 238 8.76 16.72 -3.80
CA ASN A 238 8.68 15.82 -4.96
C ASN A 238 7.31 15.13 -5.02
N GLN A 239 7.08 14.35 -6.08
CA GLN A 239 5.82 13.65 -6.31
C GLN A 239 5.79 12.22 -5.74
N SER A 240 6.73 11.83 -4.85
CA SER A 240 6.72 10.48 -4.24
C SER A 240 5.45 10.19 -3.43
N ILE A 241 4.76 11.22 -3.00
CA ILE A 241 3.45 11.13 -2.34
C ILE A 241 2.35 10.49 -3.21
N LEU A 242 2.56 10.37 -4.53
CA LEU A 242 1.63 9.69 -5.44
C LEU A 242 1.72 8.16 -5.34
N GLY A 243 2.86 7.62 -4.91
CA GLY A 243 3.06 6.20 -4.70
C GLY A 243 3.42 5.37 -5.93
N ASP A 244 3.49 4.04 -5.75
CA ASP A 244 3.75 3.10 -6.83
C ASP A 244 2.56 2.99 -7.80
N TRP A 245 2.83 2.53 -9.02
CA TRP A 245 1.90 2.50 -10.15
C TRP A 245 1.38 3.88 -10.57
N SER A 246 2.00 4.94 -10.07
CA SER A 246 1.79 6.32 -10.55
C SER A 246 2.93 6.75 -11.47
N ILE A 247 2.61 7.64 -12.38
CA ILE A 247 3.57 8.35 -13.22
C ILE A 247 3.60 9.82 -12.81
N PHE A 248 4.63 10.54 -13.19
CA PHE A 248 4.67 11.99 -12.99
C PHE A 248 3.43 12.67 -13.55
N GLN A 249 2.87 13.52 -12.74
CA GLN A 249 1.75 14.40 -13.10
C GLN A 249 2.28 15.82 -13.41
N PRO A 250 1.52 16.65 -14.13
CA PRO A 250 1.78 18.08 -14.19
C PRO A 250 1.95 18.66 -12.78
N ASP A 251 2.89 19.61 -12.62
CA ASP A 251 3.24 20.15 -11.30
C ASP A 251 2.04 20.83 -10.61
N ASP A 252 1.15 21.47 -11.37
CA ASP A 252 -0.07 22.08 -10.87
C ASP A 252 -1.17 21.09 -10.44
N HIS A 253 -0.97 19.80 -10.71
CA HIS A 253 -1.87 18.73 -10.26
C HIS A 253 -1.49 18.13 -8.91
N VAL A 254 -0.30 18.40 -8.41
CA VAL A 254 0.23 17.77 -7.18
C VAL A 254 0.72 18.83 -6.22
N THR A 255 0.17 18.86 -5.03
CA THR A 255 0.66 19.71 -3.94
C THR A 255 1.69 18.93 -3.12
N THR A 256 2.97 19.29 -3.25
CA THR A 256 4.05 18.68 -2.47
C THR A 256 3.95 19.05 -0.99
N ILE A 257 4.68 18.35 -0.12
CA ILE A 257 4.71 18.66 1.31
C ILE A 257 5.17 20.11 1.56
N LEU A 258 6.22 20.53 0.86
CA LEU A 258 6.71 21.90 0.93
C LEU A 258 5.65 22.93 0.54
N GLU A 259 5.02 22.72 -0.62
CA GLU A 259 3.99 23.62 -1.15
C GLU A 259 2.78 23.72 -0.21
N GLY A 260 2.33 22.56 0.32
CA GLY A 260 1.22 22.55 1.30
C GLY A 260 1.53 23.34 2.56
N ILE A 261 2.74 23.18 3.12
CA ILE A 261 3.17 23.93 4.31
C ILE A 261 3.32 25.42 3.99
N GLN A 262 3.88 25.78 2.83
CA GLN A 262 4.00 27.18 2.40
C GLN A 262 2.63 27.84 2.23
N ALA A 263 1.68 27.14 1.61
CA ALA A 263 0.33 27.66 1.40
C ALA A 263 -0.46 27.85 2.71
N ALA A 264 -0.22 26.99 3.70
CA ALA A 264 -0.89 27.06 5.01
C ALA A 264 -0.21 28.01 6.01
N ALA A 265 1.02 28.46 5.74
CA ALA A 265 1.74 29.35 6.63
C ALA A 265 1.06 30.72 6.74
N SER A 266 1.04 31.28 7.94
CA SER A 266 0.55 32.66 8.11
C SER A 266 1.57 33.70 7.60
N PRO A 267 1.15 34.96 7.33
CA PRO A 267 2.06 36.01 6.85
C PRO A 267 3.24 36.27 7.77
N GLU A 268 3.11 35.98 9.08
CA GLU A 268 4.16 36.16 10.08
C GLU A 268 5.13 34.96 10.13
N GLN A 269 4.82 33.85 9.42
CA GLN A 269 5.66 32.67 9.38
C GLN A 269 6.58 32.70 8.17
N SER A 270 7.83 32.31 8.37
CA SER A 270 8.83 32.14 7.30
C SER A 270 9.17 30.67 7.12
N ILE A 271 8.96 30.13 5.92
CA ILE A 271 9.30 28.76 5.57
C ILE A 271 10.65 28.75 4.88
N LEU A 272 11.67 28.22 5.56
CA LEU A 272 12.97 27.94 4.98
C LEU A 272 12.94 26.55 4.32
N TYR A 273 13.52 26.45 3.16
CA TYR A 273 13.68 25.15 2.48
C TYR A 273 15.14 24.80 2.31
N SER A 274 15.52 23.58 2.66
CA SER A 274 16.81 22.99 2.32
C SER A 274 16.58 21.76 1.43
N ASN A 275 17.15 21.81 0.23
CA ASN A 275 17.08 20.70 -0.70
C ASN A 275 18.07 19.61 -0.26
N SER A 276 17.64 18.74 0.65
CA SER A 276 18.45 17.59 1.07
C SER A 276 17.94 16.33 0.40
N GLY A 277 18.47 16.10 -0.82
CA GLY A 277 18.25 14.83 -1.51
C GLY A 277 17.12 14.83 -2.53
N ARG A 278 16.80 15.96 -3.13
CA ARG A 278 15.88 15.98 -4.27
C ARG A 278 16.45 15.16 -5.42
N ILE A 279 15.91 13.99 -5.67
CA ILE A 279 16.01 13.32 -6.95
C ILE A 279 15.10 14.11 -7.91
N LYS A 280 15.60 15.20 -8.48
CA LYS A 280 14.97 15.81 -9.66
C LYS A 280 15.39 14.97 -10.87
N ALA A 281 14.57 14.00 -11.25
CA ALA A 281 14.54 13.64 -12.63
C ALA A 281 13.93 14.85 -13.38
N LYS A 282 14.77 15.61 -14.07
CA LYS A 282 14.25 16.51 -15.10
C LYS A 282 13.55 15.64 -16.14
N LYS A 283 12.48 16.13 -16.73
CA LYS A 283 11.79 15.46 -17.85
C LYS A 283 12.77 15.07 -18.98
N SER A 284 13.92 15.76 -19.10
CA SER A 284 15.04 15.45 -20.00
C SER A 284 15.91 14.26 -19.55
N ASP A 285 15.87 13.88 -18.26
CA ASP A 285 16.71 12.80 -17.72
C ASP A 285 15.97 11.45 -17.73
N LEU A 286 14.71 11.41 -18.17
CA LEU A 286 13.91 10.19 -18.37
C LEU A 286 14.48 9.26 -19.46
N SER A 287 15.50 9.70 -20.21
CA SER A 287 16.24 8.88 -21.16
C SER A 287 17.40 8.11 -20.54
N VAL A 288 17.74 8.35 -19.28
CA VAL A 288 18.76 7.59 -18.58
C VAL A 288 18.20 6.21 -18.29
N ASN A 289 18.71 5.22 -19.00
CA ASN A 289 18.39 3.82 -18.80
C ASN A 289 18.92 3.41 -17.41
N THR A 290 18.11 3.60 -16.36
CA THR A 290 18.47 3.33 -14.96
C THR A 290 18.62 1.83 -14.66
N THR A 291 18.57 0.98 -15.67
CA THR A 291 18.95 -0.43 -15.57
C THR A 291 20.48 -0.63 -15.54
N ASP A 292 21.27 0.42 -15.75
CA ASP A 292 22.72 0.33 -15.58
C ASP A 292 23.06 0.10 -14.10
N PRO A 293 23.66 -1.05 -13.75
CA PRO A 293 23.99 -1.38 -12.36
C PRO A 293 24.97 -0.39 -11.72
N ALA A 294 25.81 0.30 -12.51
CA ALA A 294 26.74 1.30 -12.00
C ALA A 294 26.02 2.58 -11.59
N ILE A 295 25.02 3.01 -12.36
CA ILE A 295 24.16 4.16 -12.01
C ILE A 295 23.30 3.81 -10.81
N GLN A 296 22.69 2.62 -10.77
CA GLN A 296 21.93 2.15 -9.61
C GLN A 296 22.82 2.09 -8.37
N LYS A 297 24.02 1.53 -8.48
CA LYS A 297 24.97 1.47 -7.38
C LYS A 297 25.33 2.86 -6.88
N LYS A 298 25.59 3.81 -7.77
CA LYS A 298 25.91 5.18 -7.43
C LYS A 298 24.75 5.89 -6.72
N LEU A 299 23.53 5.76 -7.22
CA LEU A 299 22.33 6.30 -6.56
C LEU A 299 22.07 5.65 -5.20
N ILE A 300 22.36 4.35 -5.08
CA ILE A 300 22.19 3.58 -3.84
C ILE A 300 23.29 3.88 -2.82
N THR A 301 24.55 3.95 -3.24
CA THR A 301 25.70 4.09 -2.34
C THR A 301 26.04 5.53 -1.99
N GLU A 302 25.68 6.50 -2.83
CA GLU A 302 25.94 7.92 -2.61
C GLU A 302 24.82 8.64 -1.84
N GLY A 303 24.06 7.91 -1.04
CA GLY A 303 23.17 8.49 -0.03
C GLY A 303 21.79 8.91 -0.51
N GLY A 304 21.29 8.37 -1.63
CA GLY A 304 19.94 8.71 -2.13
C GLY A 304 19.80 10.20 -2.50
N GLY A 305 20.88 10.82 -2.97
CA GLY A 305 20.93 12.23 -3.30
C GLY A 305 21.24 13.17 -2.12
N ILE A 306 21.39 12.66 -0.91
CA ILE A 306 21.81 13.45 0.25
C ILE A 306 23.34 13.52 0.28
N SER A 307 23.90 14.70 0.05
CA SER A 307 25.32 15.01 0.14
C SER A 307 25.70 15.65 1.47
N ASP A 308 27.01 15.75 1.76
CA ASP A 308 27.49 16.52 2.92
C ASP A 308 26.99 17.97 2.87
N TYR A 309 27.06 18.60 1.70
CA TYR A 309 26.53 19.94 1.47
C TYR A 309 25.04 20.06 1.81
N SER A 310 24.23 19.05 1.47
CA SER A 310 22.80 19.02 1.80
C SER A 310 22.57 18.96 3.31
N ILE A 311 23.36 18.14 4.02
CA ILE A 311 23.28 18.03 5.49
C ILE A 311 23.73 19.34 6.14
N ASP A 312 24.85 19.92 5.71
CA ASP A 312 25.39 21.19 6.23
C ASP A 312 24.40 22.34 6.04
N ASP A 313 23.77 22.44 4.85
CA ASP A 313 22.75 23.45 4.58
C ASP A 313 21.52 23.27 5.48
N ALA A 314 21.05 22.04 5.64
CA ALA A 314 19.93 21.73 6.52
C ALA A 314 20.23 22.08 7.99
N VAL A 315 21.41 21.71 8.47
CA VAL A 315 21.88 22.04 9.85
C VAL A 315 21.99 23.54 10.05
N ARG A 316 22.58 24.26 9.09
CA ARG A 316 22.69 25.72 9.14
C ARG A 316 21.32 26.39 9.22
N LYS A 317 20.36 25.93 8.43
CA LYS A 317 18.99 26.45 8.42
C LYS A 317 18.20 26.03 9.67
N ALA A 318 18.40 24.81 10.17
CA ALA A 318 17.79 24.34 11.40
C ALA A 318 18.15 25.23 12.59
N ARG A 319 19.43 25.60 12.74
CA ARG A 319 19.89 26.53 13.79
C ARG A 319 19.26 27.91 13.71
N GLN A 320 18.67 28.29 12.58
CA GLN A 320 18.00 29.58 12.37
C GLN A 320 16.48 29.47 12.49
N SER A 321 15.96 28.25 12.76
CA SER A 321 14.52 27.93 12.77
C SER A 321 14.05 27.61 14.18
N ASP A 322 12.77 27.89 14.45
CA ASP A 322 12.09 27.51 15.68
C ASP A 322 11.64 26.05 15.66
N LEU A 323 11.51 25.47 14.44
CA LEU A 323 11.06 24.09 14.18
C LEU A 323 11.67 23.59 12.86
N ALA A 324 11.97 22.30 12.80
CA ALA A 324 12.32 21.60 11.58
C ALA A 324 11.28 20.51 11.27
N ILE A 325 10.71 20.53 10.07
CA ILE A 325 9.88 19.47 9.51
C ILE A 325 10.74 18.71 8.49
N VAL A 326 11.00 17.44 8.78
CA VAL A 326 11.90 16.61 7.98
C VAL A 326 11.09 15.50 7.32
N ALA A 327 10.87 15.61 6.01
CA ALA A 327 10.14 14.63 5.23
C ALA A 327 11.10 13.56 4.70
N ILE A 328 10.98 12.37 5.26
CA ILE A 328 11.81 11.20 4.93
C ILE A 328 10.93 10.05 4.47
N GLY A 329 11.53 8.99 3.95
CA GLY A 329 10.78 7.80 3.56
C GLY A 329 11.35 7.10 2.36
N GLY A 330 10.44 6.57 1.55
CA GLY A 330 10.78 5.88 0.31
C GLY A 330 10.43 6.68 -0.93
N TYR A 331 10.73 6.08 -2.08
CA TYR A 331 10.42 6.60 -3.40
C TYR A 331 9.79 5.50 -4.25
N GLY A 332 8.56 5.70 -4.73
CA GLY A 332 7.74 4.64 -5.36
C GLY A 332 7.30 4.91 -6.79
N ILE A 333 7.55 6.10 -7.37
CA ILE A 333 7.01 6.49 -8.69
C ILE A 333 7.41 5.50 -9.79
N ARG A 334 6.42 4.92 -10.47
CA ARG A 334 6.59 3.84 -11.46
C ARG A 334 7.42 4.24 -12.67
N SER A 335 7.31 5.48 -13.14
CA SER A 335 8.08 6.00 -14.28
C SER A 335 9.59 6.05 -14.01
N GLU A 336 10.02 5.98 -12.77
CA GLU A 336 11.43 5.98 -12.36
C GLU A 336 11.85 4.64 -11.79
N TRP A 337 11.67 3.59 -12.56
CA TRP A 337 11.86 2.20 -12.17
C TRP A 337 13.14 1.92 -11.37
N GLY A 338 14.27 2.48 -11.78
CA GLY A 338 15.57 2.24 -11.15
C GLY A 338 15.81 3.01 -9.85
N LEU A 339 14.96 3.97 -9.50
CA LEU A 339 15.09 4.80 -8.29
C LEU A 339 14.17 4.37 -7.17
N ARG A 340 13.24 3.44 -7.43
CA ARG A 340 12.26 3.01 -6.45
C ARG A 340 12.92 2.27 -5.29
N THR A 341 12.50 2.60 -4.09
CA THR A 341 12.94 1.94 -2.84
C THR A 341 11.85 1.06 -2.24
N TYR A 342 10.65 1.10 -2.81
CA TYR A 342 9.51 0.24 -2.50
C TYR A 342 8.58 0.14 -3.71
N GLY A 343 7.56 -0.69 -3.61
CA GLY A 343 6.60 -0.98 -4.66
C GLY A 343 6.87 -2.34 -5.29
N GLU A 344 6.08 -2.70 -6.28
CA GLU A 344 6.18 -3.98 -6.96
C GLU A 344 7.57 -4.21 -7.56
N SER A 345 8.18 -5.35 -7.25
CA SER A 345 9.54 -5.72 -7.67
C SER A 345 10.65 -4.77 -7.20
N ALA A 346 10.40 -4.01 -6.13
CA ALA A 346 11.38 -3.17 -5.46
C ALA A 346 11.61 -3.65 -4.01
N ASP A 347 11.82 -4.95 -3.86
CA ASP A 347 11.99 -5.61 -2.56
C ASP A 347 13.28 -5.19 -1.89
N ARG A 348 13.25 -5.07 -0.57
CA ARG A 348 14.41 -4.70 0.24
C ARG A 348 14.49 -5.57 1.49
N PRO A 349 15.69 -6.01 1.89
CA PRO A 349 15.88 -6.81 3.10
C PRO A 349 15.76 -5.99 4.40
N SER A 350 15.61 -4.67 4.31
CA SER A 350 15.55 -3.75 5.43
C SER A 350 14.26 -2.95 5.44
N ILE A 351 13.74 -2.67 6.64
CA ILE A 351 12.66 -1.71 6.89
C ILE A 351 13.18 -0.33 7.29
N ASP A 352 14.49 -0.14 7.31
CA ASP A 352 15.12 1.13 7.65
C ASP A 352 14.99 2.15 6.51
N PHE A 353 15.15 3.43 6.86
CA PHE A 353 15.17 4.50 5.89
C PHE A 353 16.37 4.36 4.95
N TYR A 354 16.15 4.78 3.71
CA TYR A 354 17.13 4.60 2.64
C TYR A 354 18.21 5.69 2.65
N GLY A 355 19.44 5.32 2.30
CA GLY A 355 20.56 6.26 2.15
C GLY A 355 20.92 6.95 3.46
N ARG A 356 21.26 8.24 3.39
CA ARG A 356 21.73 9.05 4.53
C ARG A 356 20.60 9.77 5.28
N GLN A 357 19.36 9.31 5.19
CA GLN A 357 18.23 9.99 5.82
C GLN A 357 18.34 10.02 7.35
N LEU A 358 18.79 8.90 7.95
CA LEU A 358 19.03 8.87 9.40
C LEU A 358 20.08 9.87 9.83
N GLU A 359 21.19 9.98 9.09
CA GLU A 359 22.26 10.95 9.36
C GLU A 359 21.76 12.40 9.28
N LEU A 360 20.96 12.72 8.26
CA LEU A 360 20.31 14.02 8.14
C LEU A 360 19.44 14.35 9.37
N VAL A 361 18.61 13.40 9.80
CA VAL A 361 17.73 13.58 10.98
C VAL A 361 18.57 13.78 12.24
N GLN A 362 19.61 12.97 12.44
CA GLN A 362 20.52 13.06 13.59
C GLN A 362 21.25 14.39 13.63
N ALA A 363 21.75 14.87 12.49
CA ALA A 363 22.46 16.12 12.38
C ALA A 363 21.55 17.33 12.69
N ILE A 364 20.29 17.31 12.21
CA ILE A 364 19.31 18.35 12.55
C ILE A 364 18.92 18.27 14.03
N HIS A 365 18.65 17.08 14.55
CA HIS A 365 18.32 16.89 15.98
C HIS A 365 19.44 17.39 16.90
N ALA A 366 20.70 17.19 16.53
CA ALA A 366 21.86 17.66 17.28
C ALA A 366 21.97 19.18 17.37
N THR A 367 21.24 19.94 16.55
CA THR A 367 21.16 21.40 16.66
C THR A 367 20.37 21.89 17.87
N GLY A 368 19.55 21.01 18.47
CA GLY A 368 18.59 21.37 19.53
C GLY A 368 17.25 21.91 18.99
N THR A 369 17.14 22.15 17.69
CA THR A 369 15.88 22.60 17.08
C THR A 369 14.83 21.48 17.21
N PRO A 370 13.59 21.75 17.66
CA PRO A 370 12.52 20.78 17.68
C PRO A 370 12.28 20.18 16.30
N VAL A 371 12.08 18.86 16.23
CA VAL A 371 11.93 18.11 14.98
C VAL A 371 10.57 17.44 14.91
N VAL A 372 9.89 17.61 13.79
CA VAL A 372 8.73 16.80 13.33
C VAL A 372 9.18 15.96 12.15
N ILE A 373 9.07 14.66 12.28
CA ILE A 373 9.30 13.74 11.17
C ILE A 373 7.99 13.48 10.42
N VAL A 374 8.05 13.57 9.10
CA VAL A 374 6.98 13.17 8.19
C VAL A 374 7.50 11.99 7.37
N ILE A 375 6.80 10.85 7.44
CA ILE A 375 7.20 9.63 6.74
C ILE A 375 6.30 9.45 5.51
N VAL A 376 6.93 9.39 4.33
CA VAL A 376 6.28 9.05 3.05
C VAL A 376 6.67 7.64 2.66
N ASN A 377 5.72 6.72 2.54
CA ASN A 377 6.06 5.32 2.26
C ASN A 377 4.87 4.51 1.71
N GLY A 378 5.16 3.45 0.98
CA GLY A 378 4.19 2.41 0.57
C GLY A 378 4.38 1.09 1.31
N LYS A 379 5.26 1.04 2.31
CA LYS A 379 5.51 -0.11 3.19
C LYS A 379 5.91 0.36 4.59
N PRO A 380 5.77 -0.47 5.64
CA PRO A 380 6.25 -0.11 6.96
C PRO A 380 7.74 0.22 6.94
N LEU A 381 8.07 1.43 7.39
CA LEU A 381 9.43 1.88 7.63
C LEU A 381 9.59 2.21 9.10
N ASN A 382 10.73 1.83 9.67
CA ASN A 382 11.08 2.18 11.03
C ASN A 382 12.58 2.26 11.21
N ASN A 383 13.00 3.18 12.06
CA ASN A 383 14.35 3.23 12.62
C ASN A 383 14.23 3.47 14.12
N GLU A 384 14.84 2.59 14.92
CA GLU A 384 14.71 2.61 16.37
C GLU A 384 15.26 3.91 16.99
N TRP A 385 16.34 4.45 16.43
CA TRP A 385 16.87 5.74 16.91
C TRP A 385 15.85 6.87 16.72
N ILE A 386 15.18 6.93 15.56
CA ILE A 386 14.15 7.96 15.27
C ILE A 386 12.98 7.82 16.22
N THR A 387 12.41 6.63 16.36
CA THR A 387 11.25 6.39 17.23
C THR A 387 11.56 6.67 18.70
N LYS A 388 12.81 6.46 19.14
CA LYS A 388 13.25 6.72 20.51
C LYS A 388 13.52 8.20 20.76
N ASN A 389 14.17 8.91 19.86
CA ASN A 389 14.70 10.26 20.11
C ASN A 389 13.82 11.37 19.56
N ILE A 390 13.02 11.13 18.51
CA ILE A 390 12.14 12.16 17.94
C ILE A 390 10.79 12.14 18.63
N PRO A 391 10.33 13.27 19.19
CA PRO A 391 9.07 13.33 19.94
C PRO A 391 7.81 13.38 19.08
N THR A 392 7.91 13.74 17.80
CA THR A 392 6.75 13.91 16.92
C THR A 392 6.98 13.27 15.56
N ILE A 393 6.13 12.32 15.22
CA ILE A 393 6.22 11.51 13.99
C ILE A 393 4.83 11.41 13.38
N VAL A 394 4.72 11.77 12.09
CA VAL A 394 3.52 11.65 11.28
C VAL A 394 3.82 10.71 10.11
N ASP A 395 3.00 9.69 9.91
CA ASP A 395 3.06 8.82 8.75
C ASP A 395 1.96 9.20 7.76
N VAL A 396 2.34 9.63 6.58
CA VAL A 396 1.40 10.06 5.55
C VAL A 396 1.11 8.98 4.53
N TRP A 397 1.80 7.85 4.58
CA TRP A 397 1.72 6.81 3.56
C TRP A 397 1.97 7.39 2.15
N GLU A 398 1.07 7.11 1.22
CA GLU A 398 1.02 7.65 -0.14
C GLU A 398 -0.28 8.46 -0.28
N PRO A 399 -0.32 9.71 0.22
CA PRO A 399 -1.57 10.46 0.38
C PRO A 399 -2.12 11.02 -0.94
N GLY A 400 -1.41 10.80 -2.07
CA GLY A 400 -1.86 11.23 -3.38
C GLY A 400 -1.65 12.72 -3.65
N MET A 401 -2.30 13.22 -4.72
CA MET A 401 -2.04 14.57 -5.28
C MET A 401 -2.33 15.75 -4.32
N TYR A 402 -3.15 15.54 -3.31
CA TYR A 402 -3.46 16.57 -2.29
C TYR A 402 -2.76 16.31 -0.95
N GLY A 403 -1.78 15.41 -0.93
CA GLY A 403 -1.10 14.98 0.29
C GLY A 403 -0.42 16.11 1.05
N GLY A 404 0.22 17.04 0.34
CA GLY A 404 0.85 18.20 0.95
C GLY A 404 -0.16 19.14 1.63
N GLN A 405 -1.31 19.37 1.01
CA GLN A 405 -2.40 20.16 1.60
C GLN A 405 -2.97 19.44 2.84
N ALA A 406 -3.33 18.17 2.72
CA ALA A 406 -3.90 17.39 3.83
C ALA A 406 -2.96 17.34 5.04
N LEU A 407 -1.67 17.14 4.81
CA LEU A 407 -0.66 17.17 5.86
C LEU A 407 -0.57 18.54 6.53
N ALA A 408 -0.52 19.62 5.74
CA ALA A 408 -0.42 20.96 6.28
C ALA A 408 -1.62 21.32 7.18
N GLU A 409 -2.84 20.97 6.76
CA GLU A 409 -4.05 21.18 7.55
C GLU A 409 -4.02 20.43 8.89
N ILE A 410 -3.44 19.22 8.90
CA ILE A 410 -3.22 18.45 10.13
C ILE A 410 -2.12 19.14 10.98
N LEU A 411 -0.97 19.45 10.39
CA LEU A 411 0.13 20.07 11.14
C LEU A 411 -0.29 21.37 11.84
N PHE A 412 -1.11 22.18 11.17
CA PHE A 412 -1.58 23.46 11.73
C PHE A 412 -2.90 23.36 12.53
N GLY A 413 -3.46 22.16 12.70
CA GLY A 413 -4.62 21.90 13.53
C GLY A 413 -5.97 22.27 12.91
N GLU A 414 -6.03 22.51 11.62
CA GLU A 414 -7.28 22.73 10.90
C GLU A 414 -8.07 21.43 10.75
N VAL A 415 -7.35 20.30 10.69
CA VAL A 415 -7.89 18.95 10.66
C VAL A 415 -7.28 18.16 11.82
N ASN A 416 -8.13 17.47 12.57
CA ASN A 416 -7.71 16.54 13.62
C ASN A 416 -7.33 15.20 12.97
N PRO A 417 -6.10 14.66 13.16
CA PRO A 417 -5.73 13.37 12.61
C PRO A 417 -6.63 12.25 13.14
N SER A 418 -7.09 11.40 12.25
CA SER A 418 -7.97 10.27 12.55
C SER A 418 -7.47 8.94 12.02
N GLY A 419 -6.43 8.93 11.22
CA GLY A 419 -5.86 7.74 10.62
C GLY A 419 -5.36 6.76 11.67
N LYS A 420 -5.55 5.46 11.41
CA LYS A 420 -5.06 4.35 12.23
C LYS A 420 -4.21 3.43 11.36
N LEU A 421 -3.13 2.91 11.92
CA LEU A 421 -2.26 1.99 11.21
C LEU A 421 -3.00 0.74 10.73
N PRO A 422 -3.03 0.46 9.43
CA PRO A 422 -3.64 -0.75 8.89
C PRO A 422 -2.75 -1.99 9.03
N ILE A 423 -1.59 -1.86 9.64
CA ILE A 423 -0.55 -2.87 9.77
C ILE A 423 0.28 -2.61 11.02
N THR A 424 0.84 -3.65 11.62
CA THR A 424 1.86 -3.53 12.67
C THR A 424 3.18 -3.07 12.07
N ILE A 425 3.82 -2.07 12.65
CA ILE A 425 5.17 -1.62 12.27
C ILE A 425 6.19 -2.27 13.21
N PRO A 426 7.03 -3.22 12.73
CA PRO A 426 8.05 -3.84 13.55
C PRO A 426 9.18 -2.87 13.90
N LYS A 427 9.95 -3.17 14.95
CA LYS A 427 11.16 -2.41 15.28
C LYS A 427 12.27 -2.64 14.25
N HIS A 428 12.41 -3.88 13.80
CA HIS A 428 13.44 -4.30 12.83
C HIS A 428 12.96 -5.48 11.99
N ALA A 429 13.62 -5.73 10.86
CA ALA A 429 13.24 -6.77 9.90
C ALA A 429 13.22 -8.19 10.51
N GLY A 430 14.01 -8.46 11.55
CA GLY A 430 14.05 -9.77 12.24
C GLY A 430 12.76 -10.13 12.99
N GLN A 431 11.82 -9.18 13.16
CA GLN A 431 10.51 -9.45 13.74
C GLN A 431 9.46 -9.89 12.71
N ILE A 432 9.76 -9.80 11.40
CA ILE A 432 8.83 -10.14 10.33
C ILE A 432 8.78 -11.67 10.13
N PRO A 433 7.59 -12.27 9.97
CA PRO A 433 6.25 -11.65 9.91
C PRO A 433 5.67 -11.34 11.31
N MET A 434 5.00 -10.19 11.44
CA MET A 434 4.35 -9.76 12.68
C MET A 434 2.89 -9.36 12.40
N TYR A 435 1.97 -10.28 12.70
CA TYR A 435 0.53 -10.07 12.47
C TYR A 435 -0.17 -9.67 13.77
N TYR A 436 -1.15 -8.76 13.71
CA TYR A 436 -1.93 -8.36 14.90
C TYR A 436 -2.71 -9.53 15.52
N TYR A 437 -3.12 -10.50 14.72
CA TYR A 437 -3.83 -11.72 15.14
C TYR A 437 -2.89 -12.90 15.47
N GLN A 438 -1.58 -12.64 15.57
CA GLN A 438 -0.59 -13.66 15.88
C GLN A 438 -0.86 -14.27 17.26
N ARG A 439 -0.82 -15.60 17.34
CA ARG A 439 -0.97 -16.29 18.62
C ARG A 439 0.19 -15.95 19.55
N PRO A 440 -0.06 -15.72 20.86
CA PRO A 440 1.00 -15.59 21.82
C PRO A 440 1.96 -16.78 21.73
N SER A 441 3.23 -16.51 21.57
CA SER A 441 4.29 -17.51 21.53
C SER A 441 5.15 -17.44 22.80
N ARG A 442 6.04 -18.42 22.97
CA ARG A 442 6.98 -18.43 24.11
C ARG A 442 7.94 -17.23 24.14
N TYR A 443 8.11 -16.53 23.03
CA TYR A 443 8.93 -15.31 22.97
C TYR A 443 8.47 -14.24 23.96
N TRP A 444 7.16 -14.21 24.26
CA TRP A 444 6.60 -13.27 25.24
C TRP A 444 6.92 -13.61 26.70
N THR A 445 7.62 -14.69 26.96
CA THR A 445 7.89 -15.19 28.33
C THR A 445 9.26 -14.82 28.88
N GLY A 446 10.12 -14.15 28.09
CA GLY A 446 11.42 -13.65 28.57
C GLY A 446 12.44 -14.77 28.90
N TYR A 447 12.42 -15.88 28.18
CA TYR A 447 13.42 -16.92 28.30
C TYR A 447 14.63 -16.60 27.44
N GLY A 448 15.70 -16.10 28.06
CA GLY A 448 16.98 -15.91 27.40
C GLY A 448 17.77 -14.74 27.97
N LEU A 449 19.09 -14.88 28.01
CA LEU A 449 19.99 -13.77 28.33
C LEU A 449 19.92 -12.74 27.20
N GLY A 450 19.44 -11.53 27.49
CA GLY A 450 19.41 -10.41 26.56
C GLY A 450 18.08 -10.15 25.84
N SER A 451 17.05 -10.97 26.03
CA SER A 451 15.71 -10.66 25.55
C SER A 451 14.85 -10.01 26.64
N SER A 452 14.28 -8.87 26.37
CA SER A 452 13.25 -8.27 27.23
C SER A 452 11.89 -8.33 26.53
N ARG A 453 10.80 -8.29 27.31
CA ARG A 453 9.44 -8.16 26.73
C ARG A 453 9.29 -6.87 25.90
N GLU A 454 10.05 -5.85 26.20
CA GLU A 454 10.03 -4.58 25.47
C GLU A 454 10.70 -4.71 24.10
N ASP A 455 11.76 -5.54 23.98
CA ASP A 455 12.44 -5.79 22.70
C ASP A 455 11.56 -6.56 21.71
N GLU A 456 10.59 -7.33 22.23
CA GLU A 456 9.65 -8.11 21.43
C GLU A 456 8.45 -7.31 20.94
N LYS A 457 8.15 -6.16 21.56
CA LYS A 457 7.05 -5.30 21.12
C LYS A 457 7.36 -4.66 19.78
N PRO A 458 6.34 -4.44 18.91
CA PRO A 458 6.53 -3.64 17.69
C PRO A 458 6.89 -2.19 18.03
N ALA A 459 7.34 -1.45 17.03
CA ALA A 459 7.47 0.00 17.13
C ALA A 459 6.08 0.64 17.29
N PHE A 460 5.12 0.22 16.45
CA PHE A 460 3.71 0.63 16.55
C PHE A 460 2.80 -0.53 16.20
N CYS A 461 1.74 -0.71 16.99
CA CYS A 461 0.76 -1.77 16.77
C CYS A 461 -0.20 -1.44 15.62
N PHE A 462 -0.76 -2.46 14.98
CA PHE A 462 -1.98 -2.32 14.18
C PHE A 462 -3.03 -1.51 14.94
N GLY A 463 -3.69 -0.59 14.26
CA GLY A 463 -4.71 0.28 14.84
C GLY A 463 -4.18 1.46 15.65
N HIS A 464 -2.85 1.60 15.81
CA HIS A 464 -2.27 2.77 16.44
C HIS A 464 -2.46 4.03 15.60
N GLY A 465 -2.77 5.13 16.26
CA GLY A 465 -2.90 6.47 15.70
C GLY A 465 -3.44 7.41 16.76
N LEU A 466 -2.75 8.53 16.95
CA LEU A 466 -3.10 9.56 17.93
C LEU A 466 -4.08 10.56 17.33
N SER A 467 -4.75 11.31 18.18
CA SER A 467 -5.66 12.41 17.85
C SER A 467 -5.29 13.64 18.69
N TYR A 468 -5.71 14.83 18.27
CA TYR A 468 -5.63 16.05 19.07
C TYR A 468 -6.74 16.13 20.13
N THR A 469 -7.65 15.17 20.14
CA THR A 469 -8.70 15.01 21.15
C THR A 469 -8.60 13.64 21.83
N SER A 470 -9.37 13.44 22.89
CA SER A 470 -9.40 12.20 23.64
C SER A 470 -10.78 11.54 23.55
N TYR A 471 -10.80 10.22 23.60
CA TYR A 471 -12.02 9.43 23.58
C TYR A 471 -12.10 8.52 24.79
N GLU A 472 -13.29 8.41 25.35
CA GLU A 472 -13.64 7.46 26.41
C GLU A 472 -14.54 6.38 25.87
N TYR A 473 -14.21 5.12 26.15
CA TYR A 473 -15.00 3.95 25.81
C TYR A 473 -15.67 3.42 27.08
N SER A 474 -16.99 3.24 27.03
CA SER A 474 -17.78 2.82 28.20
C SER A 474 -19.00 2.01 27.79
N GLY A 475 -19.66 1.40 28.78
CA GLY A 475 -20.98 0.79 28.62
C GLY A 475 -21.00 -0.42 27.69
N LEU A 476 -19.91 -1.22 27.64
CA LEU A 476 -19.92 -2.48 26.86
C LEU A 476 -21.06 -3.38 27.31
N LYS A 477 -21.90 -3.77 26.37
CA LYS A 477 -22.99 -4.75 26.54
C LYS A 477 -22.78 -5.86 25.52
N ILE A 478 -22.74 -7.07 26.01
CA ILE A 478 -22.58 -8.30 25.22
C ILE A 478 -23.33 -9.41 25.96
N ASP A 479 -23.97 -10.31 25.25
CA ASP A 479 -24.62 -11.46 25.84
C ASP A 479 -23.58 -12.43 26.44
N SER A 480 -23.85 -12.90 27.66
CA SER A 480 -22.94 -13.82 28.36
C SER A 480 -22.90 -15.23 27.75
N VAL A 481 -23.90 -15.58 26.99
CA VAL A 481 -24.03 -16.86 26.28
C VAL A 481 -24.51 -16.59 24.86
N ILE A 482 -23.68 -16.94 23.89
CA ILE A 482 -23.97 -16.76 22.47
C ILE A 482 -23.93 -18.14 21.80
N PRO A 483 -25.02 -18.58 21.14
CA PRO A 483 -25.00 -19.82 20.37
C PRO A 483 -23.91 -19.81 19.30
N GLN A 484 -23.18 -20.92 19.12
CA GLN A 484 -22.07 -21.05 18.17
C GLN A 484 -22.46 -20.76 16.71
N THR A 485 -23.76 -20.78 16.39
CA THR A 485 -24.31 -20.52 15.05
C THR A 485 -24.77 -19.08 14.85
N GLN A 486 -24.62 -18.21 15.84
CA GLN A 486 -25.02 -16.81 15.77
C GLN A 486 -23.81 -15.89 15.72
N ASP A 487 -23.99 -14.73 15.09
CA ASP A 487 -23.03 -13.64 15.15
C ASP A 487 -22.96 -13.05 16.56
N ILE A 488 -21.79 -12.57 16.94
CA ILE A 488 -21.59 -11.89 18.22
C ILE A 488 -22.00 -10.43 18.05
N GLU A 489 -23.08 -10.03 18.73
CA GLU A 489 -23.50 -8.64 18.79
C GLU A 489 -23.09 -8.01 20.12
N PHE A 490 -22.56 -6.82 20.06
CA PHE A 490 -22.23 -6.03 21.24
C PHE A 490 -22.38 -4.54 20.94
N THR A 491 -22.62 -3.77 21.99
CA THR A 491 -22.71 -2.31 21.92
C THR A 491 -21.82 -1.67 22.98
N PHE A 492 -21.31 -0.49 22.66
CA PHE A 492 -20.57 0.34 23.60
C PHE A 492 -20.73 1.81 23.21
N THR A 493 -20.38 2.69 24.13
CA THR A 493 -20.41 4.14 23.93
C THR A 493 -19.01 4.66 23.70
N VAL A 494 -18.81 5.47 22.67
CA VAL A 494 -17.60 6.26 22.44
C VAL A 494 -17.94 7.73 22.63
N LYS A 495 -17.25 8.38 23.56
CA LYS A 495 -17.45 9.80 23.88
C LYS A 495 -16.19 10.58 23.63
N ASN A 496 -16.26 11.65 22.83
CA ASN A 496 -15.19 12.62 22.73
C ASN A 496 -15.13 13.44 24.02
N THR A 497 -14.02 13.37 24.74
CA THR A 497 -13.81 14.03 26.03
C THR A 497 -12.86 15.24 25.94
N GLY A 498 -12.30 15.51 24.77
CA GLY A 498 -11.44 16.66 24.53
C GLY A 498 -12.17 17.86 23.95
N ASN A 499 -11.41 18.86 23.54
CA ASN A 499 -11.94 20.16 23.11
C ASN A 499 -12.01 20.33 21.58
N MET A 500 -11.59 19.33 20.81
CA MET A 500 -11.59 19.37 19.34
C MET A 500 -12.50 18.29 18.77
N ALA A 501 -13.24 18.62 17.74
CA ALA A 501 -13.98 17.62 16.99
C ALA A 501 -13.03 16.61 16.34
N GLY A 502 -13.44 15.35 16.26
CA GLY A 502 -12.60 14.30 15.68
C GLY A 502 -13.38 13.09 15.25
N LYS A 503 -12.75 12.25 14.45
CA LYS A 503 -13.24 10.94 14.03
C LYS A 503 -12.46 9.86 14.79
N GLU A 504 -13.13 8.81 15.22
CA GLU A 504 -12.49 7.68 15.89
C GLU A 504 -12.84 6.37 15.18
N THR A 505 -11.85 5.50 15.02
CA THR A 505 -12.05 4.14 14.54
C THR A 505 -11.96 3.17 15.71
N ALA A 506 -13.09 2.68 16.15
CA ALA A 506 -13.13 1.62 17.16
C ALA A 506 -12.71 0.29 16.53
N LEU A 507 -11.66 -0.31 17.08
CA LEU A 507 -11.18 -1.64 16.69
C LEU A 507 -11.74 -2.68 17.67
N VAL A 508 -12.29 -3.75 17.12
CA VAL A 508 -12.96 -4.81 17.88
C VAL A 508 -12.30 -6.15 17.56
#